data_d40fdcf36bf6c0941a1945a7efed9213
#
_entry.id   d40fdcf36bf6c0941a1945a7efed9213
#
_cell.length_a   1.000
_cell.length_b   1.000
_cell.length_c   1.000
_cell.angle_alpha   90.00
_cell.angle_beta   90.00
_cell.angle_gamma   90.00
#
_symmetry.space_group_name_H-M   'P 1'
#
loop_
_entity.id
_entity.type
_entity.pdbx_description
1 polymer ?
#
loop_
_entity_poly.entity_id
_entity_poly.type
_entity_poly.pdbx_seq_one_letter_code
_entity_poly.pdbx_strand_id
1 'polypeptide(L)'
;MKTSGDVPESYRRSISNIDYTSPVCKINVALNKLPNFLADPNTSESPLPHHQATIHLNCEETQMIDQAYIDATAGRWSRLPMIEMVLPTSRDPTLAPPGHHVCLLFTQYAPYHLTDGVWDEQTKEQYAQLVFDSIER
;
A
#
# COMPACT_ATOMS: atom_id res chain seq x y z
N MET A 1 -28.40 -14.04 -20.69
CA MET A 1 -27.76 -13.93 -19.35
C MET A 1 -28.32 -15.05 -18.49
N LYS A 2 -27.48 -15.98 -17.97
CA LYS A 2 -27.97 -17.02 -17.05
C LYS A 2 -28.40 -16.38 -15.74
N THR A 3 -29.53 -16.80 -15.21
CA THR A 3 -30.05 -16.31 -13.93
C THR A 3 -29.33 -16.99 -12.76
N SER A 4 -29.40 -16.43 -11.55
CA SER A 4 -28.75 -16.99 -10.35
C SER A 4 -29.21 -18.43 -10.04
N GLY A 5 -30.32 -18.91 -10.62
CA GLY A 5 -30.84 -20.27 -10.49
C GLY A 5 -30.06 -21.33 -11.29
N ASP A 6 -29.26 -20.89 -12.28
CA ASP A 6 -28.53 -21.81 -13.18
C ASP A 6 -27.15 -22.26 -12.62
N VAL A 7 -26.78 -21.77 -11.45
CA VAL A 7 -25.48 -22.06 -10.85
C VAL A 7 -25.63 -23.18 -9.81
N PRO A 8 -24.89 -24.32 -9.95
CA PRO A 8 -24.97 -25.41 -8.99
C PRO A 8 -24.67 -24.97 -7.56
N GLU A 9 -25.40 -25.54 -6.60
CA GLU A 9 -25.24 -25.20 -5.18
C GLU A 9 -23.83 -25.50 -4.65
N SER A 10 -23.19 -26.55 -5.14
CA SER A 10 -21.78 -26.88 -4.82
C SER A 10 -20.84 -25.75 -5.21
N TYR A 11 -21.04 -25.14 -6.38
CA TYR A 11 -20.24 -24.00 -6.83
C TYR A 11 -20.48 -22.76 -5.96
N ARG A 12 -21.76 -22.44 -5.66
CA ARG A 12 -22.10 -21.33 -4.76
C ARG A 12 -21.43 -21.47 -3.40
N ARG A 13 -21.50 -22.68 -2.82
CA ARG A 13 -20.85 -22.97 -1.53
C ARG A 13 -19.33 -22.82 -1.59
N SER A 14 -18.71 -23.29 -2.68
CA SER A 14 -17.26 -23.09 -2.89
C SER A 14 -16.88 -21.61 -2.92
N ILE A 15 -17.65 -20.79 -3.66
CA ILE A 15 -17.38 -19.36 -3.74
C ILE A 15 -17.64 -18.67 -2.39
N SER A 16 -18.72 -19.03 -1.68
CA SER A 16 -19.04 -18.45 -0.37
C SER A 16 -18.01 -18.76 0.72
N ASN A 17 -17.24 -19.83 0.55
CA ASN A 17 -16.20 -20.24 1.49
C ASN A 17 -14.81 -19.64 1.16
N ILE A 18 -14.69 -18.88 0.09
CA ILE A 18 -13.41 -18.21 -0.23
C ILE A 18 -13.19 -17.11 0.81
N ASP A 19 -12.02 -17.15 1.43
CA ASP A 19 -11.55 -16.07 2.28
C ASP A 19 -11.04 -14.91 1.41
N TYR A 20 -11.69 -13.76 1.52
CA TYR A 20 -11.35 -12.52 0.80
C TYR A 20 -10.59 -11.53 1.68
N THR A 21 -10.26 -11.89 2.92
CA THR A 21 -9.46 -11.02 3.77
C THR A 21 -8.07 -10.84 3.17
N SER A 22 -7.63 -9.60 3.09
CA SER A 22 -6.31 -9.26 2.59
C SER A 22 -5.60 -8.37 3.61
N PRO A 23 -4.35 -8.69 3.98
CA PRO A 23 -3.59 -7.94 4.96
C PRO A 23 -2.84 -6.76 4.33
N VAL A 24 -3.37 -6.13 3.31
CA VAL A 24 -2.75 -5.00 2.61
C VAL A 24 -3.59 -3.75 2.71
N CYS A 25 -2.91 -2.60 2.74
CA CYS A 25 -3.54 -1.30 2.61
C CYS A 25 -2.89 -0.55 1.45
N LYS A 26 -3.70 0.05 0.60
CA LYS A 26 -3.23 0.91 -0.49
C LYS A 26 -3.57 2.36 -0.18
N ILE A 27 -2.54 3.21 -0.20
CA ILE A 27 -2.67 4.65 -0.02
C ILE A 27 -2.33 5.34 -1.34
N ASN A 28 -3.20 6.23 -1.80
CA ASN A 28 -2.95 7.07 -2.97
C ASN A 28 -2.69 8.50 -2.47
N VAL A 29 -1.58 9.08 -2.90
CA VAL A 29 -1.13 10.39 -2.45
C VAL A 29 -1.03 11.34 -3.63
N ALA A 30 -1.64 12.51 -3.52
CA ALA A 30 -1.44 13.61 -4.45
C ALA A 30 -0.25 14.45 -4.00
N LEU A 31 0.68 14.70 -4.92
CA LEU A 31 1.90 15.43 -4.65
C LEU A 31 1.98 16.70 -5.53
N ASN A 32 2.48 17.77 -4.97
CA ASN A 32 2.74 19.03 -5.71
C ASN A 32 4.14 19.08 -6.34
N LYS A 33 4.98 18.09 -6.07
CA LYS A 33 6.32 17.90 -6.65
C LYS A 33 6.77 16.45 -6.49
N LEU A 34 7.80 16.04 -7.22
CA LEU A 34 8.44 14.73 -7.03
C LEU A 34 9.11 14.65 -5.64
N PRO A 35 9.06 13.48 -4.98
CA PRO A 35 9.81 13.25 -3.77
C PRO A 35 11.31 13.50 -3.99
N ASN A 36 11.99 14.03 -2.98
CA ASN A 36 13.42 14.29 -3.02
C ASN A 36 14.10 13.36 -2.02
N PHE A 37 14.66 12.27 -2.51
CA PHE A 37 15.30 11.27 -1.66
C PHE A 37 16.70 11.70 -1.24
N LEU A 38 17.03 11.56 0.04
CA LEU A 38 18.35 11.91 0.57
C LEU A 38 19.48 11.06 -0.03
N ALA A 39 19.17 9.80 -0.37
CA ALA A 39 20.14 8.87 -0.96
C ALA A 39 20.52 9.23 -2.42
N ASP A 40 19.62 9.86 -3.16
CA ASP A 40 19.84 10.32 -4.53
C ASP A 40 18.99 11.58 -4.80
N PRO A 41 19.49 12.76 -4.36
CA PRO A 41 18.74 14.00 -4.42
C PRO A 41 18.41 14.46 -5.83
N ASN A 42 17.25 15.10 -5.98
CA ASN A 42 16.78 15.65 -7.25
C ASN A 42 17.74 16.75 -7.75
N THR A 43 18.18 16.62 -8.99
CA THR A 43 19.00 17.63 -9.67
C THR A 43 18.19 18.58 -10.55
N SER A 44 16.90 18.25 -10.76
CA SER A 44 15.94 19.02 -11.57
C SER A 44 14.50 18.65 -11.17
N GLU A 45 13.52 19.27 -11.81
CA GLU A 45 12.10 18.92 -11.68
C GLU A 45 11.71 17.67 -12.50
N SER A 46 12.61 17.18 -13.35
CA SER A 46 12.36 15.99 -14.18
C SER A 46 12.55 14.70 -13.38
N PRO A 47 11.75 13.66 -13.68
CA PRO A 47 11.91 12.36 -13.04
C PRO A 47 13.29 11.75 -13.28
N LEU A 48 13.95 11.34 -12.20
CA LEU A 48 15.17 10.53 -12.21
C LEU A 48 14.85 9.04 -12.33
N PRO A 49 15.82 8.16 -12.60
CA PRO A 49 15.59 6.72 -12.76
C PRO A 49 14.85 6.07 -11.59
N HIS A 50 15.18 6.45 -10.35
CA HIS A 50 14.52 5.91 -9.16
C HIS A 50 13.03 6.31 -9.06
N HIS A 51 12.62 7.50 -9.56
CA HIS A 51 11.21 7.88 -9.65
C HIS A 51 10.41 7.02 -10.65
N GLN A 52 11.08 6.36 -11.57
CA GLN A 52 10.48 5.55 -12.64
C GLN A 52 10.47 4.04 -12.33
N ALA A 53 10.92 3.69 -11.15
CA ALA A 53 10.96 2.32 -10.62
C ALA A 53 9.98 2.14 -9.46
N THR A 54 9.80 0.90 -9.01
CA THR A 54 9.21 0.61 -7.71
C THR A 54 10.30 0.72 -6.65
N ILE A 55 10.04 1.52 -5.62
CA ILE A 55 10.93 1.66 -4.46
C ILE A 55 10.34 0.83 -3.33
N HIS A 56 11.15 -0.05 -2.76
CA HIS A 56 10.77 -0.87 -1.61
C HIS A 56 11.44 -0.32 -0.35
N LEU A 57 10.66 -0.16 0.71
CA LEU A 57 11.10 0.33 2.02
C LEU A 57 10.72 -0.67 3.11
N ASN A 58 11.53 -0.73 4.17
CA ASN A 58 11.32 -1.60 5.34
C ASN A 58 11.29 -3.11 4.99
N CYS A 59 12.09 -3.52 4.02
CA CYS A 59 12.25 -4.91 3.61
C CYS A 59 13.70 -5.26 3.26
N GLU A 60 14.64 -4.45 3.71
CA GLU A 60 16.08 -4.60 3.48
C GLU A 60 16.63 -5.88 4.15
N GLU A 61 15.97 -6.31 5.23
CA GLU A 61 16.30 -7.54 5.94
C GLU A 61 15.07 -8.44 6.08
N THR A 62 15.27 -9.76 5.94
CA THR A 62 14.20 -10.76 6.04
C THR A 62 13.44 -10.67 7.38
N GLN A 63 14.13 -10.32 8.46
CA GLN A 63 13.54 -10.16 9.79
C GLN A 63 12.49 -9.06 9.85
N MET A 64 12.62 -8.00 9.06
CA MET A 64 11.62 -6.93 8.99
C MET A 64 10.30 -7.45 8.42
N ILE A 65 10.38 -8.24 7.34
CA ILE A 65 9.22 -8.85 6.69
C ILE A 65 8.55 -9.86 7.62
N ASP A 66 9.36 -10.70 8.29
CA ASP A 66 8.87 -11.70 9.25
C ASP A 66 8.14 -11.03 10.43
N GLN A 67 8.70 -9.97 11.00
CA GLN A 67 8.06 -9.22 12.08
C GLN A 67 6.75 -8.56 11.62
N ALA A 68 6.71 -8.02 10.40
CA ALA A 68 5.50 -7.45 9.83
C ALA A 68 4.38 -8.51 9.71
N TYR A 69 4.74 -9.72 9.29
CA TYR A 69 3.82 -10.86 9.22
C TYR A 69 3.34 -11.30 10.60
N ILE A 70 4.24 -11.39 11.59
CA ILE A 70 3.90 -11.75 12.97
C ILE A 70 2.90 -10.74 13.56
N ASP A 71 3.11 -9.44 13.37
CA ASP A 71 2.17 -8.40 13.82
C ASP A 71 0.78 -8.62 13.19
N ALA A 72 0.73 -8.90 11.88
CA ALA A 72 -0.53 -9.12 11.15
C ALA A 72 -1.27 -10.39 11.61
N THR A 73 -0.56 -11.49 11.84
CA THR A 73 -1.17 -12.73 12.34
C THR A 73 -1.72 -12.59 13.76
N ALA A 74 -1.19 -11.62 14.54
CA ALA A 74 -1.73 -11.24 15.82
C ALA A 74 -2.89 -10.20 15.73
N GLY A 75 -3.37 -9.90 14.51
CA GLY A 75 -4.46 -8.97 14.28
C GLY A 75 -4.10 -7.50 14.50
N ARG A 76 -2.82 -7.14 14.42
CA ARG A 76 -2.33 -5.78 14.49
C ARG A 76 -1.67 -5.39 13.18
N TRP A 77 -1.76 -4.11 12.78
CA TRP A 77 -0.94 -3.65 11.66
C TRP A 77 0.55 -3.69 12.03
N SER A 78 1.39 -3.85 11.02
CA SER A 78 2.84 -3.85 11.22
C SER A 78 3.31 -2.51 11.79
N ARG A 79 4.17 -2.56 12.79
CA ARG A 79 4.82 -1.37 13.38
C ARG A 79 5.84 -0.74 12.43
N LEU A 80 6.32 -1.52 11.49
CA LEU A 80 7.21 -1.09 10.42
C LEU A 80 6.70 -1.74 9.13
N PRO A 81 5.66 -1.15 8.49
CA PRO A 81 5.07 -1.75 7.31
C PRO A 81 6.06 -1.74 6.13
N MET A 82 6.16 -2.86 5.43
CA MET A 82 6.80 -2.89 4.13
C MET A 82 6.00 -2.02 3.17
N ILE A 83 6.68 -1.19 2.40
CA ILE A 83 6.06 -0.23 1.49
C ILE A 83 6.62 -0.45 0.09
N GLU A 84 5.73 -0.65 -0.88
CA GLU A 84 6.04 -0.54 -2.30
C GLU A 84 5.55 0.82 -2.78
N MET A 85 6.48 1.71 -3.10
CA MET A 85 6.20 3.06 -3.58
C MET A 85 6.36 3.13 -5.08
N VAL A 86 5.34 3.65 -5.78
CA VAL A 86 5.36 3.87 -7.23
C VAL A 86 4.87 5.27 -7.55
N LEU A 87 5.53 5.92 -8.49
CA LEU A 87 5.20 7.26 -9.00
C LEU A 87 4.76 7.16 -10.48
N PRO A 88 3.52 6.73 -10.77
CA PRO A 88 3.09 6.47 -12.14
C PRO A 88 3.16 7.70 -13.05
N THR A 89 3.01 8.89 -12.50
CA THR A 89 3.16 10.16 -13.24
C THR A 89 4.58 10.42 -13.76
N SER A 90 5.57 9.69 -13.25
CA SER A 90 6.94 9.75 -13.79
C SER A 90 7.04 9.11 -15.20
N ARG A 91 6.07 8.28 -15.56
CA ARG A 91 5.94 7.59 -16.84
C ARG A 91 4.80 8.12 -17.68
N ASP A 92 3.68 8.46 -17.05
CA ASP A 92 2.47 8.98 -17.69
C ASP A 92 2.06 10.30 -17.03
N PRO A 93 2.50 11.43 -17.55
CA PRO A 93 2.19 12.75 -16.99
C PRO A 93 0.70 13.13 -17.12
N THR A 94 -0.11 12.36 -17.87
CA THR A 94 -1.55 12.66 -18.01
C THR A 94 -2.37 12.30 -16.76
N LEU A 95 -1.77 11.57 -15.80
CA LEU A 95 -2.43 11.12 -14.57
C LEU A 95 -2.57 12.22 -13.50
N ALA A 96 -1.95 13.39 -13.71
CA ALA A 96 -2.04 14.53 -12.80
C ALA A 96 -1.98 15.85 -13.58
N PRO A 97 -2.40 16.99 -12.99
CA PRO A 97 -2.18 18.29 -13.58
C PRO A 97 -0.68 18.60 -13.78
N PRO A 98 -0.31 19.50 -14.70
CA PRO A 98 1.09 19.87 -14.91
C PRO A 98 1.80 20.27 -13.61
N GLY A 99 2.99 19.73 -13.38
CA GLY A 99 3.79 19.95 -12.18
C GLY A 99 3.32 19.21 -10.91
N HIS A 100 2.25 18.42 -11.03
CA HIS A 100 1.75 17.58 -9.93
C HIS A 100 1.99 16.11 -10.22
N HIS A 101 1.98 15.30 -9.16
CA HIS A 101 2.28 13.87 -9.26
C HIS A 101 1.31 13.03 -8.42
N VAL A 102 1.24 11.75 -8.77
CA VAL A 102 0.55 10.72 -7.98
C VAL A 102 1.62 9.79 -7.42
N CYS A 103 1.51 9.47 -6.15
CA CYS A 103 2.28 8.42 -5.50
C CYS A 103 1.32 7.32 -5.03
N LEU A 104 1.64 6.09 -5.33
CA LEU A 104 0.93 4.90 -4.87
C LEU A 104 1.79 4.21 -3.83
N LEU A 105 1.24 3.97 -2.65
CA LEU A 105 1.86 3.22 -1.58
C LEU A 105 1.06 1.94 -1.37
N PHE A 106 1.66 0.80 -1.66
CA PHE A 106 1.10 -0.51 -1.35
C PHE A 106 1.82 -1.02 -0.11
N THR A 107 1.07 -1.18 0.99
CA THR A 107 1.67 -1.42 2.30
C THR A 107 1.26 -2.75 2.91
N GLN A 108 2.19 -3.42 3.57
CA GLN A 108 2.04 -4.73 4.22
C GLN A 108 2.74 -4.72 5.59
N TYR A 109 2.08 -5.19 6.65
CA TYR A 109 0.76 -5.80 6.65
C TYR A 109 -0.20 -4.94 7.46
N ALA A 110 -1.43 -4.83 6.96
CA ALA A 110 -2.55 -4.23 7.63
C ALA A 110 -3.71 -5.25 7.60
N PRO A 111 -3.97 -6.00 8.69
CA PRO A 111 -4.96 -7.06 8.69
C PRO A 111 -6.36 -6.50 8.44
N TYR A 112 -7.20 -7.25 7.73
CA TYR A 112 -8.58 -6.87 7.41
C TYR A 112 -9.43 -6.67 8.69
N HIS A 113 -9.19 -7.50 9.69
CA HIS A 113 -9.80 -7.37 11.03
C HIS A 113 -8.73 -7.07 12.07
N LEU A 114 -8.92 -6.02 12.86
CA LEU A 114 -8.07 -5.70 13.99
C LEU A 114 -8.52 -6.47 15.24
N THR A 115 -7.57 -6.98 16.02
CA THR A 115 -7.86 -7.62 17.31
C THR A 115 -8.30 -6.59 18.35
N ASP A 116 -7.63 -5.44 18.37
CA ASP A 116 -7.85 -4.40 19.37
C ASP A 116 -8.44 -3.14 18.72
N GLY A 117 -9.65 -3.25 18.16
CA GLY A 117 -10.33 -2.12 17.56
C GLY A 117 -11.02 -2.41 16.24
N VAL A 118 -11.34 -1.36 15.52
CA VAL A 118 -11.98 -1.40 14.21
C VAL A 118 -11.28 -0.42 13.27
N TRP A 119 -11.39 -0.66 11.97
CA TRP A 119 -10.99 0.32 10.97
C TRP A 119 -12.03 1.44 10.89
N ASP A 120 -11.77 2.54 11.57
CA ASP A 120 -12.52 3.80 11.50
C ASP A 120 -11.63 4.93 10.95
N GLU A 121 -12.13 6.14 10.89
CA GLU A 121 -11.35 7.29 10.39
C GLU A 121 -10.10 7.55 11.23
N GLN A 122 -10.16 7.37 12.55
CA GLN A 122 -9.04 7.60 13.44
C GLN A 122 -7.94 6.55 13.23
N THR A 123 -8.29 5.27 13.21
CA THR A 123 -7.33 4.17 13.01
C THR A 123 -6.74 4.20 11.61
N LYS A 124 -7.52 4.59 10.60
CA LYS A 124 -7.05 4.82 9.23
C LYS A 124 -5.97 5.91 9.20
N GLU A 125 -6.22 7.06 9.81
CA GLU A 125 -5.26 8.16 9.87
C GLU A 125 -3.98 7.79 10.64
N GLN A 126 -4.11 7.06 11.75
CA GLN A 126 -2.96 6.57 12.52
C GLN A 126 -2.07 5.65 11.69
N TYR A 127 -2.68 4.73 10.93
CA TYR A 127 -1.91 3.84 10.05
C TYR A 127 -1.26 4.61 8.90
N ALA A 128 -1.97 5.54 8.27
CA ALA A 128 -1.42 6.37 7.20
C ALA A 128 -0.24 7.22 7.70
N GLN A 129 -0.35 7.81 8.90
CA GLN A 129 0.74 8.58 9.50
C GLN A 129 1.97 7.71 9.77
N LEU A 130 1.78 6.49 10.27
CA LEU A 130 2.88 5.53 10.46
C LEU A 130 3.61 5.23 9.15
N VAL A 131 2.86 5.08 8.05
CA VAL A 131 3.44 4.86 6.71
C VAL A 131 4.24 6.08 6.26
N PHE A 132 3.70 7.29 6.42
CA PHE A 132 4.41 8.53 6.06
C PHE A 132 5.67 8.73 6.92
N ASP A 133 5.59 8.54 8.22
CA ASP A 133 6.76 8.62 9.13
C ASP A 133 7.86 7.63 8.74
N SER A 134 7.51 6.49 8.16
CA SER A 134 8.46 5.49 7.66
C SER A 134 9.19 5.95 6.40
N ILE A 135 8.54 6.78 5.58
CA ILE A 135 9.13 7.31 4.34
C ILE A 135 10.05 8.50 4.63
N GLU A 136 9.78 9.25 5.70
CA GLU A 136 10.51 10.47 6.06
C GLU A 136 11.79 10.20 6.87
N ARG A 137 12.10 8.95 7.19
CA ARG A 137 13.31 8.53 7.92
C ARG A 137 14.54 8.46 7.02
#